data_9d1b8451bfc2fd50115a06fee59282a3
#
_entry.id   9d1b8451bfc2fd50115a06fee59282a3
#
_cell.length_a   1.000
_cell.length_b   1.000
_cell.length_c   1.000
_cell.angle_alpha   90.00
_cell.angle_beta   90.00
_cell.angle_gamma   90.00
#
_symmetry.space_group_name_H-M   'P 1'
#
loop_
_entity.id
_entity.type
_entity.pdbx_description
1 polymer ?
#
loop_
_entity_poly.entity_id
_entity_poly.type
_entity_poly.pdbx_seq_one_letter_code
_entity_poly.pdbx_strand_id
1 'polypeptide(L)'
;KFTFKLDWNYKIADRMGRGGRGGYEYFSEDGNHLFTMTQWYPRLCVYSDFKGWQNQQFTGRGEFALTFGNFKVQMTVPADHVIMSTGECQNYAAVLSPAQMARWKKAQAATEPVEVVTLDEAKAAEQQKSDKKKTWIFKADNVRDFAWGSSRKFIWDAMATKVEGKKIMCMSGYPKEAYGLYRKFSTKAVEHTIKTYSKFTIPYPYPVAQSI
;
A
#
# COMPACT_ATOMS: atom_id res chain seq x y z
N LYS A 1 30.40 3.36 -5.40
CA LYS A 1 29.03 3.10 -5.86
C LYS A 1 29.06 1.92 -6.82
N PHE A 2 28.25 0.90 -6.58
CA PHE A 2 28.11 -0.25 -7.49
C PHE A 2 26.63 -0.47 -7.81
N THR A 3 26.37 -1.17 -8.92
CA THR A 3 25.02 -1.56 -9.37
C THR A 3 25.02 -3.06 -9.61
N PHE A 4 23.97 -3.73 -9.18
CA PHE A 4 23.74 -5.13 -9.48
C PHE A 4 22.29 -5.36 -9.88
N LYS A 5 22.04 -6.44 -10.60
CA LYS A 5 20.71 -6.91 -10.97
C LYS A 5 20.45 -8.25 -10.28
N LEU A 6 19.22 -8.44 -9.83
CA LEU A 6 18.77 -9.70 -9.25
C LEU A 6 17.40 -10.04 -9.81
N ASP A 7 17.24 -11.27 -10.27
CA ASP A 7 15.95 -11.82 -10.69
C ASP A 7 15.52 -12.87 -9.66
N TRP A 8 14.27 -12.81 -9.20
CA TRP A 8 13.74 -13.76 -8.21
C TRP A 8 12.28 -14.09 -8.48
N ASN A 9 11.85 -15.22 -7.98
CA ASN A 9 10.45 -15.62 -7.96
C ASN A 9 10.17 -16.42 -6.69
N TYR A 10 8.91 -16.43 -6.26
CA TYR A 10 8.44 -17.28 -5.17
C TYR A 10 6.92 -17.43 -5.22
N LYS A 11 6.41 -18.47 -4.60
CA LYS A 11 4.98 -18.69 -4.44
C LYS A 11 4.47 -17.86 -3.27
N ILE A 12 3.51 -16.96 -3.53
CA ILE A 12 2.86 -16.19 -2.47
C ILE A 12 2.13 -17.17 -1.53
N ALA A 13 2.37 -17.05 -0.24
CA ALA A 13 1.79 -17.92 0.76
C ALA A 13 0.34 -17.53 1.10
N ASP A 14 -0.46 -18.53 1.46
CA ASP A 14 -1.73 -18.30 2.14
C ASP A 14 -1.44 -17.79 3.56
N ARG A 15 -1.81 -16.54 3.80
CA ARG A 15 -1.58 -15.86 5.08
C ARG A 15 -2.44 -16.46 6.20
N MET A 16 -3.66 -16.87 5.89
CA MET A 16 -4.58 -17.43 6.88
C MET A 16 -4.17 -18.83 7.32
N GLY A 17 -3.62 -19.63 6.40
CA GLY A 17 -3.16 -20.99 6.68
C GLY A 17 -1.80 -21.07 7.39
N ARG A 18 -0.86 -20.19 7.05
CA ARG A 18 0.52 -20.22 7.59
C ARG A 18 0.81 -19.14 8.62
N GLY A 19 -0.05 -18.13 8.72
CA GLY A 19 0.24 -16.91 9.47
C GLY A 19 1.32 -16.06 8.80
N GLY A 20 1.73 -14.98 9.43
CA GLY A 20 2.78 -14.10 8.94
C GLY A 20 2.29 -12.70 8.58
N ARG A 21 3.24 -11.86 8.13
CA ARG A 21 2.99 -10.44 7.83
C ARG A 21 2.58 -10.19 6.38
N GLY A 22 2.80 -11.14 5.49
CA GLY A 22 2.50 -11.01 4.06
C GLY A 22 1.98 -12.30 3.46
N GLY A 23 1.21 -12.17 2.39
CA GLY A 23 0.61 -13.29 1.69
C GLY A 23 -0.70 -12.91 1.04
N TYR A 24 -1.53 -13.89 0.75
CA TYR A 24 -2.89 -13.65 0.28
C TYR A 24 -3.93 -14.14 1.30
N GLU A 25 -5.10 -13.53 1.22
CA GLU A 25 -6.35 -14.00 1.80
C GLU A 25 -7.30 -14.39 0.67
N TYR A 26 -7.92 -15.55 0.76
CA TYR A 26 -8.88 -16.05 -0.21
C TYR A 26 -10.29 -15.92 0.31
N PHE A 27 -11.16 -15.28 -0.46
CA PHE A 27 -12.58 -15.11 -0.18
C PHE A 27 -13.36 -16.14 -0.99
N SER A 28 -13.80 -17.21 -0.34
CA SER A 28 -14.51 -18.33 -0.98
C SER A 28 -15.84 -17.92 -1.57
N GLU A 29 -16.50 -16.94 -0.99
CA GLU A 29 -17.83 -16.45 -1.37
C GLU A 29 -17.87 -15.86 -2.79
N ASP A 30 -16.76 -15.28 -3.24
CA ASP A 30 -16.66 -14.66 -4.55
C ASP A 30 -15.44 -15.12 -5.37
N GLY A 31 -14.64 -16.02 -4.80
CA GLY A 31 -13.45 -16.60 -5.46
C GLY A 31 -12.36 -15.58 -5.76
N ASN A 32 -12.21 -14.57 -4.92
CA ASN A 32 -11.22 -13.51 -5.09
C ASN A 32 -10.12 -13.57 -4.02
N HIS A 33 -9.02 -12.89 -4.31
CA HIS A 33 -7.88 -12.79 -3.42
C HIS A 33 -7.61 -11.33 -3.04
N LEU A 34 -7.17 -11.13 -1.81
CA LEU A 34 -6.56 -9.91 -1.33
C LEU A 34 -5.10 -10.21 -0.98
N PHE A 35 -4.19 -9.49 -1.57
CA PHE A 35 -2.75 -9.62 -1.33
C PHE A 35 -2.28 -8.50 -0.40
N THR A 36 -1.55 -8.86 0.66
CA THR A 36 -0.82 -7.92 1.52
C THR A 36 0.63 -8.36 1.52
N MET A 37 1.52 -7.54 0.97
CA MET A 37 2.90 -7.93 0.70
C MET A 37 3.86 -7.05 1.48
N THR A 38 4.52 -7.65 2.45
CA THR A 38 5.65 -7.11 3.20
C THR A 38 6.87 -8.00 3.00
N GLN A 39 8.07 -7.43 3.04
CA GLN A 39 9.34 -8.20 2.92
C GLN A 39 9.33 -9.16 1.70
N TRP A 40 8.88 -8.65 0.58
CA TRP A 40 8.58 -9.43 -0.64
C TRP A 40 9.73 -9.48 -1.65
N TYR A 41 10.79 -8.73 -1.43
CA TYR A 41 11.93 -8.60 -2.35
C TYR A 41 13.25 -8.83 -1.60
N PRO A 42 14.32 -9.30 -2.30
CA PRO A 42 15.64 -9.42 -1.72
C PRO A 42 16.20 -8.06 -1.32
N ARG A 43 16.79 -7.97 -0.12
CA ARG A 43 17.37 -6.74 0.42
C ARG A 43 18.84 -6.92 0.73
N LEU A 44 19.60 -5.84 0.59
CA LEU A 44 20.95 -5.80 1.11
C LEU A 44 20.90 -5.76 2.64
N CYS A 45 21.65 -6.66 3.28
CA CYS A 45 21.78 -6.67 4.73
C CYS A 45 22.47 -5.40 5.23
N VAL A 46 22.12 -4.98 6.43
CA VAL A 46 22.88 -3.93 7.13
C VAL A 46 24.23 -4.49 7.55
N TYR A 47 25.27 -3.72 7.37
CA TYR A 47 26.60 -3.96 7.94
C TYR A 47 26.84 -3.01 9.11
N SER A 48 27.30 -3.52 10.23
CA SER A 48 27.76 -2.72 11.37
C SER A 48 29.16 -3.15 11.79
N ASP A 49 29.91 -2.22 12.35
CA ASP A 49 31.30 -2.45 12.82
C ASP A 49 31.36 -3.46 13.97
N PHE A 50 30.35 -3.49 14.84
CA PHE A 50 30.32 -4.38 16.01
C PHE A 50 29.75 -5.77 15.73
N LYS A 51 28.99 -5.97 14.64
CA LYS A 51 28.27 -7.22 14.37
C LYS A 51 28.47 -7.78 12.94
N GLY A 52 29.10 -7.01 12.06
CA GLY A 52 29.27 -7.37 10.65
C GLY A 52 27.95 -7.35 9.88
N TRP A 53 27.79 -8.26 8.91
CA TRP A 53 26.58 -8.39 8.13
C TRP A 53 25.44 -8.96 8.96
N GLN A 54 24.33 -8.22 9.03
CA GLN A 54 23.15 -8.60 9.80
C GLN A 54 22.18 -9.40 8.91
N ASN A 55 22.57 -10.62 8.57
CA ASN A 55 21.84 -11.53 7.67
C ASN A 55 21.05 -12.62 8.41
N GLN A 56 20.71 -12.38 9.68
CA GLN A 56 19.97 -13.35 10.49
C GLN A 56 18.56 -13.57 9.94
N GLN A 57 18.15 -14.83 9.97
CA GLN A 57 16.80 -15.22 9.61
C GLN A 57 15.80 -14.67 10.62
N PHE A 58 14.65 -14.20 10.13
CA PHE A 58 13.53 -13.82 10.98
C PHE A 58 12.84 -15.08 11.55
N THR A 59 12.86 -15.22 12.87
CA THR A 59 12.33 -16.39 13.57
C THR A 59 11.09 -16.06 14.43
N GLY A 60 10.40 -14.95 14.14
CA GLY A 60 9.19 -14.51 14.83
C GLY A 60 9.45 -13.58 16.01
N ARG A 61 10.68 -13.40 16.44
CA ARG A 61 11.10 -12.46 17.50
C ARG A 61 12.24 -11.58 17.00
N GLY A 62 12.21 -10.32 17.41
CA GLY A 62 13.14 -9.31 16.93
C GLY A 62 12.75 -8.76 15.55
N GLU A 63 13.35 -7.66 15.16
CA GLU A 63 13.07 -6.99 13.89
C GLU A 63 14.34 -6.92 13.05
N PHE A 64 14.16 -6.69 11.75
CA PHE A 64 15.28 -6.51 10.83
C PHE A 64 15.92 -5.13 11.06
N ALA A 65 17.24 -5.08 10.94
CA ALA A 65 17.95 -3.83 10.74
C ALA A 65 17.76 -3.40 9.27
N LEU A 66 17.10 -2.28 9.06
CA LEU A 66 16.76 -1.77 7.72
C LEU A 66 17.40 -0.40 7.52
N THR A 67 18.14 -0.24 6.43
CA THR A 67 18.63 1.07 5.98
C THR A 67 17.56 1.82 5.21
N PHE A 68 17.59 3.15 5.25
CA PHE A 68 16.78 3.99 4.38
C PHE A 68 17.25 3.91 2.93
N GLY A 69 16.32 4.02 2.01
CA GLY A 69 16.61 4.00 0.58
C GLY A 69 15.48 4.62 -0.25
N ASN A 70 15.77 4.83 -1.52
CA ASN A 70 14.79 5.29 -2.49
C ASN A 70 14.30 4.12 -3.33
N PHE A 71 13.00 4.08 -3.57
CA PHE A 71 12.34 3.00 -4.31
C PHE A 71 11.61 3.56 -5.53
N LYS A 72 11.75 2.87 -6.65
CA LYS A 72 10.88 2.98 -7.80
C LYS A 72 10.37 1.59 -8.14
N VAL A 73 9.09 1.36 -7.92
CA VAL A 73 8.47 0.04 -8.04
C VAL A 73 7.41 0.07 -9.13
N GLN A 74 7.48 -0.88 -10.04
CA GLN A 74 6.47 -1.11 -11.08
C GLN A 74 5.76 -2.42 -10.79
N MET A 75 4.45 -2.38 -10.65
CA MET A 75 3.62 -3.54 -10.33
C MET A 75 2.60 -3.80 -11.43
N THR A 76 2.76 -4.90 -12.14
CA THR A 76 1.83 -5.33 -13.17
C THR A 76 0.87 -6.36 -12.61
N VAL A 77 -0.40 -5.98 -12.55
CA VAL A 77 -1.50 -6.76 -11.94
C VAL A 77 -2.70 -6.84 -12.90
N PRO A 78 -3.71 -7.68 -12.62
CA PRO A 78 -4.98 -7.64 -13.36
C PRO A 78 -5.54 -6.22 -13.44
N ALA A 79 -6.15 -5.85 -14.56
CA ALA A 79 -6.56 -4.47 -14.82
C ALA A 79 -7.68 -3.96 -13.89
N ASP A 80 -8.38 -4.85 -13.23
CA ASP A 80 -9.42 -4.58 -12.24
C ASP A 80 -8.87 -4.47 -10.80
N HIS A 81 -7.59 -4.77 -10.57
CA HIS A 81 -6.98 -4.59 -9.26
C HIS A 81 -6.67 -3.12 -8.95
N VAL A 82 -6.91 -2.75 -7.71
CA VAL A 82 -6.43 -1.50 -7.11
C VAL A 82 -5.19 -1.83 -6.28
N ILE A 83 -4.17 -0.96 -6.33
CA ILE A 83 -2.97 -1.09 -5.52
C ILE A 83 -2.90 0.04 -4.50
N MET A 84 -2.72 -0.34 -3.24
CA MET A 84 -2.30 0.52 -2.15
C MET A 84 -0.84 0.20 -1.83
N SER A 85 0.04 1.21 -1.76
CA SER A 85 1.48 0.93 -1.71
C SER A 85 2.27 2.07 -1.07
N THR A 86 3.38 1.73 -0.45
CA THR A 86 4.37 2.72 0.00
C THR A 86 4.71 3.71 -1.13
N GLY A 87 4.77 5.00 -0.79
CA GLY A 87 5.11 6.06 -1.73
C GLY A 87 3.94 6.57 -2.57
N GLU A 88 4.26 7.40 -3.54
CA GLU A 88 3.29 8.07 -4.43
C GLU A 88 3.17 7.35 -5.76
N CYS A 89 1.94 7.11 -6.20
CA CYS A 89 1.69 6.63 -7.55
C CYS A 89 2.00 7.73 -8.58
N GLN A 90 2.81 7.38 -9.56
CA GLN A 90 3.30 8.31 -10.58
C GLN A 90 2.44 8.34 -11.84
N ASN A 91 1.50 7.41 -11.99
CA ASN A 91 0.76 7.22 -13.24
C ASN A 91 -0.75 6.99 -13.06
N TYR A 92 -1.37 7.67 -12.09
CA TYR A 92 -2.82 7.55 -11.84
C TYR A 92 -3.67 7.70 -13.09
N ALA A 93 -3.32 8.62 -14.00
CA ALA A 93 -4.05 8.83 -15.25
C ALA A 93 -4.06 7.61 -16.19
N ALA A 94 -3.07 6.72 -16.07
CA ALA A 94 -2.99 5.50 -16.88
C ALA A 94 -3.71 4.30 -16.24
N VAL A 95 -3.95 4.32 -14.93
CA VAL A 95 -4.47 3.17 -14.18
C VAL A 95 -5.87 3.37 -13.61
N LEU A 96 -6.32 4.62 -13.49
CA LEU A 96 -7.67 4.96 -13.03
C LEU A 96 -8.61 5.24 -14.22
N SER A 97 -9.88 4.90 -14.05
CA SER A 97 -10.92 5.35 -14.99
C SER A 97 -11.11 6.87 -14.92
N PRO A 98 -11.72 7.52 -15.91
CA PRO A 98 -12.02 8.95 -15.86
C PRO A 98 -12.82 9.36 -14.62
N ALA A 99 -13.78 8.55 -14.20
CA ALA A 99 -14.59 8.79 -13.01
C ALA A 99 -13.77 8.68 -11.72
N GLN A 100 -12.94 7.65 -11.59
CA GLN A 100 -12.01 7.49 -10.47
C GLN A 100 -11.01 8.63 -10.40
N MET A 101 -10.47 9.06 -11.55
CA MET A 101 -9.55 10.19 -11.61
C MET A 101 -10.19 11.51 -11.20
N ALA A 102 -11.47 11.73 -11.55
CA ALA A 102 -12.21 12.91 -11.09
C ALA A 102 -12.39 12.89 -9.56
N ARG A 103 -12.73 11.74 -8.97
CA ARG A 103 -12.85 11.57 -7.53
C ARG A 103 -11.49 11.70 -6.82
N TRP A 104 -10.41 11.17 -7.41
CA TRP A 104 -9.05 11.38 -6.89
C TRP A 104 -8.66 12.86 -6.86
N LYS A 105 -8.94 13.61 -7.94
CA LYS A 105 -8.73 15.07 -7.94
C LYS A 105 -9.51 15.77 -6.84
N LYS A 106 -10.77 15.39 -6.63
CA LYS A 106 -11.60 15.92 -5.52
C LYS A 106 -10.98 15.60 -4.16
N ALA A 107 -10.52 14.37 -3.94
CA ALA A 107 -9.91 13.94 -2.68
C ALA A 107 -8.65 14.75 -2.30
N GLN A 108 -7.90 15.25 -3.28
CA GLN A 108 -6.69 16.04 -3.03
C GLN A 108 -6.93 17.39 -2.34
N ALA A 109 -8.17 17.87 -2.28
CA ALA A 109 -8.58 19.08 -1.58
C ALA A 109 -9.64 18.82 -0.50
N ALA A 110 -10.09 17.58 -0.36
CA ALA A 110 -11.15 17.22 0.59
C ALA A 110 -10.59 17.02 2.00
N THR A 111 -11.31 17.52 3.00
CA THR A 111 -11.07 17.33 4.43
C THR A 111 -11.91 16.18 5.02
N GLU A 112 -12.76 15.57 4.20
CA GLU A 112 -13.54 14.37 4.49
C GLU A 112 -13.22 13.29 3.45
N PRO A 113 -13.29 11.98 3.82
CA PRO A 113 -12.96 10.90 2.91
C PRO A 113 -13.84 10.87 1.68
N VAL A 114 -13.22 10.85 0.51
CA VAL A 114 -13.85 10.67 -0.80
C VAL A 114 -13.57 9.25 -1.27
N GLU A 115 -14.61 8.48 -1.63
CA GLU A 115 -14.44 7.19 -2.29
C GLU A 115 -13.87 7.42 -3.69
N VAL A 116 -12.61 7.11 -3.90
CA VAL A 116 -11.95 7.14 -5.22
C VAL A 116 -12.36 5.93 -6.05
N VAL A 117 -12.35 4.76 -5.44
CA VAL A 117 -12.97 3.53 -5.96
C VAL A 117 -14.17 3.20 -5.08
N THR A 118 -15.35 3.17 -5.66
CA THR A 118 -16.61 3.00 -4.91
C THR A 118 -16.89 1.55 -4.59
N LEU A 119 -17.80 1.33 -3.63
CA LEU A 119 -18.31 0.00 -3.30
C LEU A 119 -18.89 -0.73 -4.53
N ASP A 120 -19.65 -0.01 -5.38
CA ASP A 120 -20.27 -0.62 -6.57
C ASP A 120 -19.23 -0.98 -7.63
N GLU A 121 -18.18 -0.14 -7.80
CA GLU A 121 -17.07 -0.46 -8.69
C GLU A 121 -16.29 -1.70 -8.22
N ALA A 122 -16.04 -1.82 -6.91
CA ALA A 122 -15.38 -2.99 -6.32
C ALA A 122 -16.22 -4.26 -6.51
N LYS A 123 -17.53 -4.20 -6.24
CA LYS A 123 -18.47 -5.33 -6.50
C LYS A 123 -18.50 -5.74 -7.97
N ALA A 124 -18.48 -4.78 -8.89
CA ALA A 124 -18.44 -5.07 -10.32
C ALA A 124 -17.11 -5.77 -10.71
N ALA A 125 -15.98 -5.30 -10.19
CA ALA A 125 -14.67 -5.89 -10.43
C ALA A 125 -14.57 -7.34 -9.89
N GLU A 126 -15.16 -7.61 -8.72
CA GLU A 126 -15.24 -8.97 -8.15
C GLU A 126 -15.89 -9.99 -9.08
N GLN A 127 -16.90 -9.56 -9.86
CA GLN A 127 -17.65 -10.43 -10.76
C GLN A 127 -16.99 -10.56 -12.15
N GLN A 128 -16.40 -9.49 -12.67
CA GLN A 128 -15.92 -9.44 -14.06
C GLN A 128 -14.58 -10.13 -14.28
N LYS A 129 -13.70 -10.14 -13.30
CA LYS A 129 -12.37 -10.82 -13.29
C LYS A 129 -11.57 -10.60 -14.58
N SER A 130 -11.05 -9.39 -14.76
CA SER A 130 -10.34 -8.99 -15.98
C SER A 130 -9.12 -9.87 -16.29
N ASP A 131 -8.99 -10.33 -17.52
CA ASP A 131 -7.81 -11.01 -18.08
C ASP A 131 -6.72 -10.03 -18.54
N LYS A 132 -7.06 -8.75 -18.68
CA LYS A 132 -6.12 -7.70 -19.05
C LYS A 132 -5.23 -7.34 -17.83
N LYS A 133 -4.08 -6.77 -18.12
CA LYS A 133 -3.13 -6.28 -17.09
C LYS A 133 -2.92 -4.78 -17.22
N LYS A 134 -2.60 -4.14 -16.10
CA LYS A 134 -2.12 -2.75 -16.04
C LYS A 134 -0.94 -2.64 -15.10
N THR A 135 -0.07 -1.67 -15.35
CA THR A 135 1.13 -1.43 -14.54
C THR A 135 0.99 -0.15 -13.74
N TRP A 136 1.07 -0.27 -12.43
CA TRP A 136 1.16 0.84 -11.49
C TRP A 136 2.63 1.17 -11.25
N ILE A 137 2.96 2.45 -11.14
CA ILE A 137 4.32 2.93 -10.91
C ILE A 137 4.32 3.75 -9.63
N PHE A 138 5.10 3.33 -8.64
CA PHE A 138 5.25 4.03 -7.36
C PHE A 138 6.68 4.51 -7.16
N LYS A 139 6.81 5.65 -6.48
CA LYS A 139 8.07 6.21 -6.05
C LYS A 139 7.99 6.55 -4.57
N ALA A 140 9.01 6.14 -3.81
CA ALA A 140 9.17 6.46 -2.41
C ALA A 140 10.62 6.84 -2.13
N ASP A 141 10.84 8.01 -1.56
CA ASP A 141 12.17 8.50 -1.24
C ASP A 141 12.41 8.42 0.27
N ASN A 142 13.61 8.00 0.63
CA ASN A 142 14.09 7.93 2.01
C ASN A 142 13.15 7.13 2.95
N VAL A 143 12.77 5.94 2.53
CA VAL A 143 11.94 5.01 3.32
C VAL A 143 12.72 3.77 3.71
N ARG A 144 12.35 3.14 4.84
CA ARG A 144 13.06 1.95 5.35
C ARG A 144 12.64 0.67 4.66
N ASP A 145 11.41 0.61 4.16
CA ASP A 145 10.86 -0.56 3.47
C ASP A 145 9.81 -0.16 2.46
N PHE A 146 9.40 -1.10 1.63
CA PHE A 146 8.36 -0.94 0.63
C PHE A 146 7.35 -2.09 0.74
N ALA A 147 6.13 -1.77 1.16
CA ALA A 147 5.01 -2.70 1.26
C ALA A 147 3.90 -2.31 0.29
N TRP A 148 3.05 -3.28 -0.06
CA TRP A 148 1.89 -3.04 -0.92
C TRP A 148 0.77 -4.03 -0.67
N GLY A 149 -0.44 -3.62 -0.99
CA GLY A 149 -1.61 -4.49 -1.09
C GLY A 149 -2.25 -4.36 -2.46
N SER A 150 -2.89 -5.43 -2.92
CA SER A 150 -3.54 -5.48 -4.22
C SER A 150 -4.77 -6.37 -4.18
N SER A 151 -5.88 -5.86 -4.65
CA SER A 151 -7.11 -6.66 -4.82
C SER A 151 -8.06 -5.97 -5.80
N ARG A 152 -8.90 -6.76 -6.47
CA ARG A 152 -10.07 -6.23 -7.17
C ARG A 152 -11.22 -5.90 -6.22
N LYS A 153 -11.15 -6.41 -4.98
CA LYS A 153 -12.10 -6.15 -3.89
C LYS A 153 -11.93 -4.77 -3.25
N PHE A 154 -10.82 -4.05 -3.53
CA PHE A 154 -10.55 -2.80 -2.85
C PHE A 154 -11.50 -1.68 -3.23
N ILE A 155 -12.23 -1.21 -2.24
CA ILE A 155 -12.77 0.12 -2.14
C ILE A 155 -11.61 1.02 -1.68
N TRP A 156 -11.52 2.22 -2.22
CA TRP A 156 -10.43 3.12 -1.90
C TRP A 156 -10.94 4.50 -1.52
N ASP A 157 -10.71 4.86 -0.26
CA ASP A 157 -10.97 6.20 0.27
C ASP A 157 -9.71 7.05 0.33
N ALA A 158 -9.87 8.35 0.10
CA ALA A 158 -8.78 9.32 0.21
C ALA A 158 -9.27 10.68 0.69
N MET A 159 -8.43 11.36 1.46
CA MET A 159 -8.59 12.76 1.86
C MET A 159 -7.23 13.43 2.04
N ALA A 160 -7.20 14.77 2.05
CA ALA A 160 -5.98 15.52 2.27
C ALA A 160 -5.92 16.06 3.72
N THR A 161 -4.71 16.08 4.27
CA THR A 161 -4.41 16.82 5.50
C THR A 161 -3.15 17.65 5.32
N LYS A 162 -2.80 18.46 6.31
CA LYS A 162 -1.56 19.25 6.32
C LYS A 162 -0.84 19.09 7.65
N VAL A 163 0.49 18.93 7.57
CA VAL A 163 1.40 18.98 8.70
C VAL A 163 2.50 19.97 8.33
N GLU A 164 2.68 21.03 9.15
CA GLU A 164 3.61 22.13 8.90
C GLU A 164 3.53 22.70 7.47
N GLY A 165 2.30 22.88 6.96
CA GLY A 165 2.05 23.39 5.62
C GLY A 165 2.21 22.39 4.48
N LYS A 166 2.82 21.23 4.70
CA LYS A 166 2.96 20.17 3.70
C LYS A 166 1.67 19.37 3.58
N LYS A 167 1.20 19.17 2.35
CA LYS A 167 0.04 18.33 2.07
C LYS A 167 0.40 16.86 2.18
N ILE A 168 -0.42 16.08 2.89
CA ILE A 168 -0.32 14.63 3.02
C ILE A 168 -1.64 14.02 2.57
N MET A 169 -1.58 13.03 1.69
CA MET A 169 -2.76 12.24 1.30
C MET A 169 -2.93 11.08 2.27
N CYS A 170 -4.05 11.08 2.99
CA CYS A 170 -4.47 9.98 3.85
C CYS A 170 -5.42 9.07 3.09
N MET A 171 -5.14 7.78 3.06
CA MET A 171 -5.86 6.82 2.22
C MET A 171 -6.14 5.52 2.97
N SER A 172 -7.20 4.82 2.55
CA SER A 172 -7.51 3.48 3.02
C SER A 172 -8.03 2.61 1.89
N GLY A 173 -7.49 1.39 1.77
CA GLY A 173 -7.97 0.36 0.86
C GLY A 173 -8.51 -0.83 1.64
N TYR A 174 -9.73 -1.27 1.34
CA TYR A 174 -10.40 -2.34 2.09
C TYR A 174 -11.46 -3.04 1.25
N PRO A 175 -11.76 -4.33 1.54
CA PRO A 175 -12.82 -5.05 0.84
C PRO A 175 -14.21 -4.68 1.38
N LYS A 176 -15.25 -5.05 0.62
CA LYS A 176 -16.66 -4.77 0.97
C LYS A 176 -17.07 -5.32 2.33
N GLU A 177 -16.46 -6.40 2.78
CA GLU A 177 -16.72 -7.04 4.07
C GLU A 177 -16.37 -6.12 5.25
N ALA A 178 -15.40 -5.22 5.05
CA ALA A 178 -15.01 -4.21 6.03
C ALA A 178 -15.71 -2.85 5.84
N TYR A 179 -16.55 -2.69 4.82
CA TYR A 179 -17.12 -1.39 4.42
C TYR A 179 -17.78 -0.63 5.56
N GLY A 180 -18.63 -1.28 6.34
CA GLY A 180 -19.40 -0.63 7.41
C GLY A 180 -18.53 0.08 8.46
N LEU A 181 -17.37 -0.51 8.77
CA LEU A 181 -16.42 0.04 9.73
C LEU A 181 -15.39 0.96 9.05
N TYR A 182 -14.74 0.49 7.99
CA TYR A 182 -13.59 1.17 7.40
C TYR A 182 -14.00 2.44 6.64
N ARG A 183 -15.11 2.42 5.94
CA ARG A 183 -15.67 3.63 5.29
C ARG A 183 -15.89 4.76 6.29
N LYS A 184 -16.34 4.41 7.48
CA LYS A 184 -16.67 5.39 8.52
C LYS A 184 -15.45 5.94 9.24
N PHE A 185 -14.43 5.11 9.46
CA PHE A 185 -13.36 5.45 10.40
C PHE A 185 -11.93 5.36 9.85
N SER A 186 -11.62 4.45 8.91
CA SER A 186 -10.22 4.10 8.60
C SER A 186 -9.41 5.30 8.09
N THR A 187 -9.87 6.00 7.06
CA THR A 187 -9.12 7.14 6.51
C THR A 187 -9.02 8.31 7.49
N LYS A 188 -10.06 8.53 8.31
CA LYS A 188 -10.04 9.52 9.41
C LYS A 188 -9.05 9.13 10.51
N ALA A 189 -8.95 7.84 10.83
CA ALA A 189 -7.97 7.35 11.79
C ALA A 189 -6.53 7.54 11.29
N VAL A 190 -6.27 7.31 10.01
CA VAL A 190 -4.96 7.62 9.38
C VAL A 190 -4.64 9.10 9.53
N GLU A 191 -5.56 9.97 9.15
CA GLU A 191 -5.40 11.44 9.26
C GLU A 191 -5.14 11.88 10.71
N HIS A 192 -5.96 11.41 11.65
CA HIS A 192 -5.83 11.72 13.06
C HIS A 192 -4.48 11.24 13.65
N THR A 193 -4.06 10.04 13.27
CA THR A 193 -2.76 9.46 13.66
C THR A 193 -1.61 10.33 13.19
N ILE A 194 -1.62 10.73 11.90
CA ILE A 194 -0.56 11.59 11.33
C ILE A 194 -0.48 12.92 12.07
N LYS A 195 -1.60 13.58 12.34
CA LYS A 195 -1.64 14.84 13.10
C LYS A 195 -1.16 14.67 14.53
N THR A 196 -1.67 13.63 15.23
CA THR A 196 -1.35 13.39 16.63
C THR A 196 0.13 13.08 16.83
N TYR A 197 0.67 12.15 16.06
CA TYR A 197 2.08 11.81 16.19
C TYR A 197 3.01 12.94 15.75
N SER A 198 2.66 13.69 14.70
CA SER A 198 3.42 14.87 14.31
C SER A 198 3.48 15.94 15.41
N LYS A 199 2.42 16.06 16.22
CA LYS A 199 2.39 17.00 17.36
C LYS A 199 3.30 16.55 18.51
N PHE A 200 3.35 15.26 18.80
CA PHE A 200 4.04 14.74 20.00
C PHE A 200 5.44 14.18 19.74
N THR A 201 5.83 14.00 18.46
CA THR A 201 7.14 13.46 18.09
C THR A 201 7.82 14.38 17.06
N ILE A 202 7.89 13.96 15.81
CA ILE A 202 8.43 14.74 14.70
C ILE A 202 7.38 14.89 13.61
N PRO A 203 7.39 15.98 12.84
CA PRO A 203 6.49 16.16 11.71
C PRO A 203 6.58 14.99 10.73
N TYR A 204 5.43 14.42 10.32
CA TYR A 204 5.40 13.33 9.37
C TYR A 204 6.02 13.74 8.03
N PRO A 205 7.10 13.09 7.58
CA PRO A 205 7.90 13.61 6.48
C PRO A 205 7.39 13.22 5.09
N TYR A 206 6.49 12.24 4.98
CA TYR A 206 6.10 11.63 3.71
C TYR A 206 4.82 12.25 3.13
N PRO A 207 4.66 12.27 1.79
CA PRO A 207 3.50 12.87 1.13
C PRO A 207 2.23 12.03 1.20
N VAL A 208 2.33 10.77 1.59
CA VAL A 208 1.20 9.84 1.69
C VAL A 208 1.26 9.01 2.96
N ALA A 209 0.10 8.70 3.51
CA ALA A 209 -0.10 7.76 4.61
C ALA A 209 -1.30 6.89 4.29
N GLN A 210 -1.20 5.57 4.48
CA GLN A 210 -2.29 4.68 4.08
C GLN A 210 -2.42 3.46 4.98
N SER A 211 -3.64 2.93 5.02
CA SER A 211 -4.06 1.71 5.69
C SER A 211 -4.60 0.71 4.67
N ILE A 212 -4.33 -0.55 4.90
CA ILE A 212 -4.88 -1.69 4.14
C ILE A 212 -5.49 -2.66 5.14
#